data_4f06e88d4b8d0271c4b0316322ffa8a8
#
_entry.id   4f06e88d4b8d0271c4b0316322ffa8a8
#
_cell.length_a   1.000
_cell.length_b   1.000
_cell.length_c   1.000
_cell.angle_alpha   90.00
_cell.angle_beta   90.00
_cell.angle_gamma   90.00
#
_symmetry.space_group_name_H-M   'P 1'
#
loop_
_entity.id
_entity.type
_entity.pdbx_description
1 polymer ?
#
loop_
_entity_poly.entity_id
_entity_poly.type
_entity_poly.pdbx_seq_one_letter_code
_entity_poly.pdbx_strand_id
1 'polypeptide(L)'
;MKITILILAILIFGCSEDVITDDQKLANEIWDEIQGYETWSQDSTFAGIQSGNSPHGDYVQIWLNETVVNFFKNLDTLENATLPVGSILVKEGYSDSEGQSLNKITIMKKIDGYDSDHNNWFWANYKEGGELAGKNGKESSCYNCHISGNDYLLFKTW
;
A
#
# COMPACT_ATOMS: atom_id res chain seq x y z
N MET A 1 16.65 23.75 -66.60
CA MET A 1 16.16 24.25 -65.30
C MET A 1 15.83 23.01 -64.45
N LYS A 2 16.70 22.61 -63.49
CA LYS A 2 16.51 21.41 -62.62
C LYS A 2 15.85 21.89 -61.33
N ILE A 3 14.62 21.43 -61.08
CA ILE A 3 13.89 21.74 -59.85
C ILE A 3 14.29 20.66 -58.82
N THR A 4 15.00 21.08 -57.78
CA THR A 4 15.35 20.22 -56.63
C THR A 4 14.20 20.31 -55.62
N ILE A 5 13.46 19.23 -55.43
CA ILE A 5 12.41 19.13 -54.41
C ILE A 5 13.09 18.76 -53.10
N LEU A 6 13.04 19.67 -52.12
CA LEU A 6 13.50 19.43 -50.76
C LEU A 6 12.37 18.77 -49.98
N ILE A 7 12.51 17.48 -49.64
CA ILE A 7 11.56 16.78 -48.80
C ILE A 7 11.94 17.05 -47.34
N LEU A 8 11.11 17.84 -46.67
CA LEU A 8 11.22 18.13 -45.23
C LEU A 8 10.61 16.94 -44.46
N ALA A 9 11.45 16.10 -43.87
CA ALA A 9 10.98 15.03 -42.97
C ALA A 9 10.58 15.62 -41.62
N ILE A 10 9.29 15.66 -41.35
CA ILE A 10 8.75 16.04 -40.04
C ILE A 10 8.89 14.81 -39.11
N LEU A 11 9.86 14.85 -38.19
CA LEU A 11 9.96 13.89 -37.09
C LEU A 11 8.86 14.21 -36.07
N ILE A 12 7.79 13.44 -36.10
CA ILE A 12 6.77 13.47 -35.05
C ILE A 12 7.34 12.73 -33.84
N PHE A 13 7.84 13.45 -32.84
CA PHE A 13 8.10 12.92 -31.52
C PHE A 13 6.73 12.67 -30.88
N GLY A 14 6.24 11.41 -30.98
CA GLY A 14 5.10 10.98 -30.20
C GLY A 14 5.55 10.88 -28.75
N CYS A 15 5.11 11.79 -27.87
CA CYS A 15 5.05 11.52 -26.46
C CYS A 15 4.09 10.35 -26.27
N SER A 16 4.58 9.18 -25.89
CA SER A 16 3.72 8.14 -25.31
C SER A 16 3.32 8.66 -23.93
N GLU A 17 2.08 9.09 -23.77
CA GLU A 17 1.51 9.25 -22.43
C GLU A 17 1.47 7.86 -21.82
N ASP A 18 2.14 7.66 -20.68
CA ASP A 18 2.06 6.44 -19.92
C ASP A 18 0.60 6.25 -19.46
N VAL A 19 -0.05 5.22 -19.98
CA VAL A 19 -1.44 4.91 -19.63
C VAL A 19 -1.47 4.40 -18.19
N ILE A 20 -1.99 5.22 -17.28
CA ILE A 20 -2.18 4.86 -15.87
C ILE A 20 -3.24 3.76 -15.79
N THR A 21 -2.92 2.65 -15.11
CA THR A 21 -3.87 1.54 -14.89
C THR A 21 -4.94 1.90 -13.85
N ASP A 22 -6.06 1.17 -13.83
CA ASP A 22 -7.12 1.36 -12.82
C ASP A 22 -6.58 1.16 -11.40
N ASP A 23 -5.69 0.18 -11.17
CA ASP A 23 -5.06 -0.03 -9.87
C ASP A 23 -4.11 1.10 -9.47
N GLN A 24 -3.40 1.71 -10.41
CA GLN A 24 -2.56 2.90 -10.13
C GLN A 24 -3.43 4.11 -9.78
N LYS A 25 -4.55 4.29 -10.48
CA LYS A 25 -5.49 5.36 -10.17
C LYS A 25 -6.08 5.17 -8.78
N LEU A 26 -6.54 3.96 -8.46
CA LEU A 26 -7.06 3.60 -7.15
C LEU A 26 -6.01 3.79 -6.05
N ALA A 27 -4.75 3.43 -6.30
CA ALA A 27 -3.66 3.66 -5.36
C ALA A 27 -3.45 5.15 -5.07
N ASN A 28 -3.52 6.02 -6.09
CA ASN A 28 -3.42 7.46 -5.90
C ASN A 28 -4.62 8.01 -5.10
N GLU A 29 -5.84 7.55 -5.37
CA GLU A 29 -7.04 7.91 -4.60
C GLU A 29 -6.91 7.49 -3.13
N ILE A 30 -6.36 6.30 -2.87
CA ILE A 30 -6.10 5.82 -1.51
C ILE A 30 -5.02 6.66 -0.82
N TRP A 31 -3.96 7.06 -1.55
CA TRP A 31 -2.95 7.96 -0.98
C TRP A 31 -3.55 9.28 -0.51
N ASP A 32 -4.43 9.86 -1.31
CA ASP A 32 -5.16 11.09 -0.93
C ASP A 32 -6.08 10.88 0.28
N GLU A 33 -6.73 9.71 0.36
CA GLU A 33 -7.62 9.34 1.48
C GLU A 33 -6.88 9.19 2.81
N ILE A 34 -5.65 8.65 2.80
CA ILE A 34 -4.89 8.36 4.02
C ILE A 34 -4.07 9.53 4.53
N GLN A 35 -4.14 10.71 3.93
CA GLN A 35 -3.36 11.87 4.39
C GLN A 35 -3.57 12.14 5.88
N GLY A 36 -2.47 12.31 6.63
CA GLY A 36 -2.48 12.49 8.09
C GLY A 36 -2.62 11.16 8.87
N TYR A 37 -2.37 10.01 8.24
CA TYR A 37 -2.41 8.68 8.88
C TYR A 37 -1.48 8.60 10.10
N GLU A 38 -0.45 9.40 10.18
CA GLU A 38 0.49 9.46 11.31
C GLU A 38 -0.18 9.88 12.63
N THR A 39 -1.42 10.36 12.55
CA THR A 39 -2.26 10.66 13.72
C THR A 39 -3.19 9.50 14.11
N TRP A 40 -3.21 8.43 13.33
CA TRP A 40 -4.06 7.29 13.61
C TRP A 40 -3.57 6.48 14.81
N SER A 41 -4.40 5.56 15.26
CA SER A 41 -4.05 4.68 16.36
C SER A 41 -3.04 3.60 15.93
N GLN A 42 -2.32 3.10 16.92
CA GLN A 42 -1.47 1.91 16.81
C GLN A 42 -2.05 0.79 17.68
N ASP A 43 -1.76 -0.45 17.32
CA ASP A 43 -2.07 -1.58 18.21
C ASP A 43 -1.19 -1.52 19.45
N SER A 44 -1.76 -1.69 20.64
CA SER A 44 -1.03 -1.57 21.91
C SER A 44 0.09 -2.61 22.08
N THR A 45 -0.01 -3.74 21.36
CA THR A 45 1.02 -4.80 21.39
C THR A 45 2.10 -4.58 20.34
N PHE A 46 1.91 -3.63 19.42
CA PHE A 46 2.81 -3.30 18.32
C PHE A 46 2.92 -1.78 18.14
N ALA A 47 2.98 -1.04 19.25
CA ALA A 47 3.06 0.42 19.21
C ALA A 47 4.52 0.90 19.08
N GLY A 48 4.69 2.06 18.46
CA GLY A 48 5.99 2.64 18.17
C GLY A 48 6.75 1.91 17.08
N ILE A 49 8.04 2.21 16.98
CA ILE A 49 8.93 1.59 16.00
C ILE A 49 9.36 0.22 16.55
N GLN A 50 9.17 -0.81 15.76
CA GLN A 50 9.48 -2.20 16.08
C GLN A 50 10.49 -2.76 15.07
N SER A 51 11.20 -3.83 15.43
CA SER A 51 12.00 -4.57 14.46
C SER A 51 11.11 -5.08 13.32
N GLY A 52 11.53 -4.80 12.10
CA GLY A 52 10.86 -5.20 10.88
C GLY A 52 11.50 -6.42 10.23
N ASN A 53 10.96 -6.79 9.09
CA ASN A 53 11.51 -7.82 8.21
C ASN A 53 11.41 -7.38 6.75
N SER A 54 12.38 -7.80 5.94
CA SER A 54 12.27 -7.64 4.48
C SER A 54 10.93 -8.22 3.98
N PRO A 55 10.22 -7.55 3.06
CA PRO A 55 10.66 -6.38 2.28
C PRO A 55 10.28 -5.01 2.86
N HIS A 56 9.75 -4.94 4.09
CA HIS A 56 9.18 -3.69 4.63
C HIS A 56 10.21 -2.70 5.16
N GLY A 57 11.31 -3.18 5.72
CA GLY A 57 12.37 -2.37 6.33
C GLY A 57 12.99 -3.11 7.51
N ASP A 58 14.12 -2.63 8.02
CA ASP A 58 14.77 -3.19 9.22
C ASP A 58 13.96 -2.85 10.47
N TYR A 59 13.25 -1.73 10.43
CA TYR A 59 12.30 -1.29 11.44
C TYR A 59 11.00 -0.87 10.79
N VAL A 60 9.89 -1.00 11.52
CA VAL A 60 8.54 -0.69 11.01
C VAL A 60 7.69 -0.03 12.08
N GLN A 61 6.76 0.80 11.63
CA GLN A 61 5.67 1.36 12.43
C GLN A 61 4.34 1.14 11.71
N ILE A 62 3.28 0.80 12.44
CA ILE A 62 1.98 0.45 11.85
C ILE A 62 0.89 1.34 12.41
N TRP A 63 0.12 1.92 11.50
CA TRP A 63 -1.00 2.79 11.76
C TRP A 63 -2.31 2.13 11.32
N LEU A 64 -3.34 2.26 12.13
CA LEU A 64 -4.64 1.61 11.95
C LEU A 64 -5.73 2.67 11.87
N ASN A 65 -6.55 2.64 10.81
CA ASN A 65 -7.69 3.53 10.77
C ASN A 65 -8.75 3.16 11.81
N GLU A 66 -9.73 4.04 12.02
CA GLU A 66 -10.78 3.87 13.03
C GLU A 66 -11.57 2.57 12.85
N THR A 67 -11.80 2.14 11.60
CA THR A 67 -12.49 0.89 11.27
C THR A 67 -11.77 -0.32 11.86
N VAL A 68 -10.45 -0.41 11.70
CA VAL A 68 -9.62 -1.48 12.26
C VAL A 68 -9.61 -1.40 13.79
N VAL A 69 -9.43 -0.21 14.34
CA VAL A 69 -9.40 0.01 15.80
C VAL A 69 -10.72 -0.42 16.45
N ASN A 70 -11.83 -0.02 15.88
CA ASN A 70 -13.15 -0.37 16.40
C ASN A 70 -13.45 -1.87 16.28
N PHE A 71 -12.99 -2.50 15.20
CA PHE A 71 -13.08 -3.94 15.05
C PHE A 71 -12.35 -4.66 16.20
N PHE A 72 -11.10 -4.32 16.47
CA PHE A 72 -10.32 -4.95 17.56
C PHE A 72 -10.87 -4.68 18.96
N LYS A 73 -11.45 -3.50 19.20
CA LYS A 73 -12.07 -3.17 20.50
C LYS A 73 -13.31 -3.99 20.81
N ASN A 74 -14.05 -4.39 19.76
CA ASN A 74 -15.35 -5.06 19.90
C ASN A 74 -15.26 -6.57 19.66
N LEU A 75 -14.07 -7.12 19.57
CA LEU A 75 -13.86 -8.51 19.23
C LEU A 75 -13.70 -9.37 20.49
N ASP A 76 -14.70 -10.20 20.74
CA ASP A 76 -14.69 -11.14 21.90
C ASP A 76 -13.71 -12.31 21.68
N THR A 77 -13.57 -12.76 20.42
CA THR A 77 -12.61 -13.78 20.02
C THR A 77 -12.04 -13.43 18.65
N LEU A 78 -10.80 -13.77 18.44
CA LEU A 78 -10.08 -13.48 17.20
C LEU A 78 -10.04 -14.66 16.22
N GLU A 79 -10.49 -15.82 16.67
CA GLU A 79 -10.46 -17.03 15.85
C GLU A 79 -11.34 -16.87 14.61
N ASN A 80 -10.72 -16.95 13.43
CA ASN A 80 -11.37 -16.77 12.11
C ASN A 80 -12.01 -15.40 11.89
N ALA A 81 -11.61 -14.39 12.66
CA ALA A 81 -12.13 -13.05 12.46
C ALA A 81 -11.61 -12.44 11.16
N THR A 82 -12.47 -11.70 10.46
CA THR A 82 -12.16 -11.01 9.21
C THR A 82 -12.44 -9.53 9.38
N LEU A 83 -11.47 -8.69 9.04
CA LEU A 83 -11.65 -7.25 9.13
C LEU A 83 -12.78 -6.76 8.20
N PRO A 84 -13.54 -5.76 8.60
CA PRO A 84 -14.61 -5.22 7.77
C PRO A 84 -14.07 -4.45 6.55
N VAL A 85 -14.90 -4.33 5.52
CA VAL A 85 -14.65 -3.43 4.38
C VAL A 85 -14.39 -2.01 4.90
N GLY A 86 -13.45 -1.30 4.28
CA GLY A 86 -12.98 0.01 4.72
C GLY A 86 -11.83 -0.04 5.75
N SER A 87 -11.40 -1.24 6.17
CA SER A 87 -10.19 -1.37 6.98
C SER A 87 -8.96 -0.91 6.21
N ILE A 88 -8.13 -0.06 6.81
CA ILE A 88 -6.87 0.42 6.25
C ILE A 88 -5.77 0.29 7.28
N LEU A 89 -4.67 -0.32 6.85
CA LEU A 89 -3.43 -0.39 7.61
C LEU A 89 -2.33 0.29 6.79
N VAL A 90 -1.61 1.19 7.42
CA VAL A 90 -0.43 1.85 6.84
C VAL A 90 0.79 1.39 7.62
N LYS A 91 1.81 0.91 6.91
CA LYS A 91 3.08 0.50 7.50
C LYS A 91 4.20 1.32 6.89
N GLU A 92 4.88 2.06 7.74
CA GLU A 92 6.14 2.72 7.43
C GLU A 92 7.30 1.75 7.66
N GLY A 93 8.26 1.74 6.76
CA GLY A 93 9.47 0.94 6.85
C GLY A 93 10.71 1.83 6.88
N TYR A 94 11.58 1.61 7.87
CA TYR A 94 12.76 2.41 8.12
C TYR A 94 14.03 1.55 8.06
N SER A 95 15.18 2.22 7.81
CA SER A 95 16.51 1.62 7.92
C SER A 95 17.17 1.84 9.29
N ASP A 96 16.56 2.64 10.17
CA ASP A 96 17.07 2.94 11.52
C ASP A 96 15.97 2.81 12.57
N SER A 97 16.39 2.59 13.83
CA SER A 97 15.50 2.40 14.97
C SER A 97 14.83 3.66 15.47
N GLU A 98 15.32 4.82 15.07
CA GLU A 98 14.82 6.14 15.45
C GLU A 98 13.73 6.66 14.51
N GLY A 99 13.49 5.95 13.37
CA GLY A 99 12.50 6.34 12.38
C GLY A 99 12.85 7.60 11.58
N GLN A 100 14.14 7.84 11.39
CA GLN A 100 14.61 9.03 10.67
C GLN A 100 14.83 8.78 9.18
N SER A 101 15.04 7.52 8.80
CA SER A 101 15.32 7.10 7.43
C SER A 101 14.19 6.24 6.89
N LEU A 102 13.12 6.92 6.44
CA LEU A 102 11.96 6.27 5.82
C LEU A 102 12.34 5.69 4.46
N ASN A 103 12.15 4.39 4.29
CA ASN A 103 12.45 3.68 3.05
C ASN A 103 11.23 3.56 2.14
N LYS A 104 10.08 3.29 2.74
CA LYS A 104 8.82 3.08 2.02
C LYS A 104 7.61 3.15 2.94
N ILE A 105 6.48 3.38 2.34
CA ILE A 105 5.16 3.27 2.97
C ILE A 105 4.42 2.16 2.23
N THR A 106 3.87 1.20 2.95
CA THR A 106 3.03 0.13 2.38
C THR A 106 1.64 0.19 2.99
N ILE A 107 0.63 -0.06 2.17
CA ILE A 107 -0.76 -0.08 2.63
C ILE A 107 -1.43 -1.40 2.30
N MET A 108 -2.39 -1.74 3.15
CA MET A 108 -3.42 -2.74 2.90
C MET A 108 -4.76 -2.03 3.10
N LYS A 109 -5.65 -2.11 2.11
CA LYS A 109 -7.02 -1.59 2.21
C LYS A 109 -8.02 -2.66 1.79
N LYS A 110 -9.04 -2.88 2.61
CA LYS A 110 -10.11 -3.82 2.30
C LYS A 110 -11.22 -3.14 1.54
N ILE A 111 -11.46 -3.59 0.29
CA ILE A 111 -12.39 -2.97 -0.66
C ILE A 111 -13.40 -4.02 -1.10
N ASP A 112 -14.69 -3.72 -0.95
CA ASP A 112 -15.77 -4.64 -1.30
C ASP A 112 -15.70 -5.10 -2.77
N GLY A 113 -15.73 -6.43 -2.96
CA GLY A 113 -15.71 -7.05 -4.29
C GLY A 113 -14.43 -6.89 -5.10
N TYR A 114 -13.34 -6.36 -4.51
CA TYR A 114 -12.10 -6.09 -5.23
C TYR A 114 -11.34 -7.37 -5.61
N ASP A 115 -11.09 -8.24 -4.62
CA ASP A 115 -10.33 -9.49 -4.79
C ASP A 115 -10.85 -10.58 -3.85
N SER A 116 -11.93 -11.25 -4.25
CA SER A 116 -12.60 -12.27 -3.44
C SER A 116 -11.70 -13.44 -3.06
N ASP A 117 -10.71 -13.75 -3.89
CA ASP A 117 -9.78 -14.86 -3.66
C ASP A 117 -8.76 -14.54 -2.56
N HIS A 118 -8.53 -13.25 -2.29
CA HIS A 118 -7.60 -12.76 -1.27
C HIS A 118 -8.30 -11.82 -0.27
N ASN A 119 -9.51 -12.17 0.17
CA ASN A 119 -10.29 -11.46 1.17
C ASN A 119 -10.51 -9.97 0.86
N ASN A 120 -10.54 -9.61 -0.42
CA ASN A 120 -10.78 -8.24 -0.89
C ASN A 120 -9.70 -7.21 -0.49
N TRP A 121 -8.48 -7.66 -0.25
CA TRP A 121 -7.36 -6.78 0.04
C TRP A 121 -6.77 -6.16 -1.23
N PHE A 122 -6.69 -4.83 -1.22
CA PHE A 122 -5.88 -4.01 -2.11
C PHE A 122 -4.53 -3.71 -1.45
N TRP A 123 -3.45 -3.73 -2.21
CA TRP A 123 -2.09 -3.51 -1.76
C TRP A 123 -1.44 -2.39 -2.54
N ALA A 124 -0.66 -1.52 -1.88
CA ALA A 124 0.21 -0.59 -2.58
C ALA A 124 1.44 -0.25 -1.76
N ASN A 125 2.49 0.20 -2.46
CA ASN A 125 3.64 0.79 -1.81
C ASN A 125 3.98 2.15 -2.43
N TYR A 126 4.45 3.06 -1.56
CA TYR A 126 4.79 4.42 -1.91
C TYR A 126 6.19 4.77 -1.41
N LYS A 127 6.81 5.73 -2.08
CA LYS A 127 7.95 6.49 -1.56
C LYS A 127 7.44 7.53 -0.57
N GLU A 128 8.36 8.15 0.15
CA GLU A 128 8.06 9.36 0.90
C GLU A 128 7.43 10.41 -0.04
N GLY A 129 6.32 11.02 0.39
CA GLY A 129 5.57 11.99 -0.42
C GLY A 129 4.53 11.39 -1.39
N GLY A 130 4.34 10.05 -1.41
CA GLY A 130 3.19 9.41 -2.07
C GLY A 130 3.39 8.96 -3.50
N GLU A 131 4.57 9.10 -4.06
CA GLU A 131 4.88 8.51 -5.37
C GLU A 131 4.81 6.98 -5.27
N LEU A 132 4.07 6.33 -6.19
CA LEU A 132 3.99 4.88 -6.24
C LEU A 132 5.37 4.24 -6.45
N ALA A 133 5.70 3.25 -5.63
CA ALA A 133 6.97 2.55 -5.66
C ALA A 133 6.88 1.18 -6.37
N GLY A 134 6.03 1.09 -7.39
CA GLY A 134 5.95 0.00 -8.35
C GLY A 134 4.98 -1.14 -8.02
N LYS A 135 4.48 -1.24 -6.78
CA LYS A 135 3.50 -2.28 -6.40
C LYS A 135 2.16 -1.65 -6.07
N ASN A 136 1.12 -2.11 -6.75
CA ASN A 136 -0.25 -1.68 -6.49
C ASN A 136 -1.23 -2.72 -7.06
N GLY A 137 -2.38 -2.88 -6.41
CA GLY A 137 -3.42 -3.77 -6.86
C GLY A 137 -3.39 -5.15 -6.21
N LYS A 138 -3.70 -6.20 -6.97
CA LYS A 138 -3.70 -7.61 -6.57
C LYS A 138 -2.28 -8.18 -6.57
N GLU A 139 -1.45 -7.71 -5.66
CA GLU A 139 -0.01 -8.00 -5.63
C GLU A 139 0.32 -9.37 -5.04
N SER A 140 0.67 -10.32 -5.92
CA SER A 140 1.01 -11.69 -5.51
C SER A 140 2.20 -11.75 -4.54
N SER A 141 3.16 -10.86 -4.67
CA SER A 141 4.29 -10.76 -3.75
C SER A 141 3.91 -10.28 -2.35
N CYS A 142 2.75 -9.62 -2.20
CA CYS A 142 2.22 -9.23 -0.91
C CYS A 142 1.39 -10.37 -0.30
N TYR A 143 0.32 -10.80 -0.98
CA TYR A 143 -0.58 -11.78 -0.40
C TYR A 143 0.07 -13.16 -0.18
N ASN A 144 1.02 -13.60 -1.01
CA ASN A 144 1.74 -14.86 -0.80
C ASN A 144 2.57 -14.90 0.48
N CYS A 145 3.14 -13.76 0.90
CA CYS A 145 3.80 -13.65 2.20
C CYS A 145 2.79 -13.54 3.35
N HIS A 146 1.71 -12.81 3.14
CA HIS A 146 0.73 -12.50 4.17
C HIS A 146 -0.30 -13.61 4.43
N ILE A 147 -0.44 -14.59 3.52
CA ILE A 147 -1.43 -15.67 3.60
C ILE A 147 -1.36 -16.51 4.88
N SER A 148 -0.22 -16.53 5.55
CA SER A 148 -0.07 -17.26 6.84
C SER A 148 -0.68 -16.52 8.03
N GLY A 149 -1.01 -15.24 7.86
CA GLY A 149 -1.67 -14.45 8.90
C GLY A 149 -3.18 -14.59 8.85
N ASN A 150 -3.83 -14.39 10.01
CA ASN A 150 -5.29 -14.33 10.04
C ASN A 150 -5.77 -13.09 9.28
N ASP A 151 -6.64 -13.28 8.30
CA ASP A 151 -7.07 -12.25 7.36
C ASP A 151 -5.89 -11.46 6.75
N TYR A 152 -4.77 -12.16 6.46
CA TYR A 152 -3.52 -11.58 5.93
C TYR A 152 -2.75 -10.65 6.90
N LEU A 153 -3.08 -10.62 8.20
CA LEU A 153 -2.36 -9.81 9.18
C LEU A 153 -1.26 -10.62 9.87
N LEU A 154 -0.02 -10.15 9.80
CA LEU A 154 1.15 -10.84 10.39
C LEU A 154 1.63 -10.21 11.70
N PHE A 155 1.25 -8.98 12.02
CA PHE A 155 1.72 -8.28 13.22
C PHE A 155 0.97 -8.67 14.49
N LYS A 156 -0.17 -9.36 14.34
CA LYS A 156 -1.02 -9.77 15.46
C LYS A 156 -1.29 -11.25 15.39
N THR A 157 -0.86 -11.97 16.40
CA THR A 157 -1.25 -13.37 16.62
C THR A 157 -2.56 -13.40 17.40
N TRP A 158 -3.52 -14.12 16.87
CA TRP A 158 -4.83 -14.29 17.48
C TRP A 158 -4.89 -15.61 18.22
#